data_61e4a8977e552013df8ac1ec0ef0bd85
#
_entry.id   61e4a8977e552013df8ac1ec0ef0bd85
#
_cell.length_a   1.000
_cell.length_b   1.000
_cell.length_c   1.000
_cell.angle_alpha   90.00
_cell.angle_beta   90.00
_cell.angle_gamma   90.00
#
_symmetry.space_group_name_H-M   'P 1'
#
loop_
_entity.id
_entity.type
_entity.pdbx_description
1 polymer ?
#
loop_
_entity_poly.entity_id
_entity_poly.type
_entity_poly.pdbx_seq_one_letter_code
_entity_poly.pdbx_strand_id
1 'polypeptide(L)'
;AKQTVFRGWPLYYYAPSVNGTNVRELPGEKKGEKIGNIWFVVKTNYSIMLGNKKVGISGTTDSTTKEFLTDSAGNTLYYFVKDSLNPTTLPVNCIGGCITTWPVFYTSNLTLPSLLNKTDFGEITRTDGAGGTTRKQSTFKGRPLYYYTPDAFTRGAAKGEGVGNTWFVMKPDILKIN
;
A
#
# COMPACT_ATOMS: atom_id res chain seq x y z
N ALA A 1 -1.53 -26.81 -14.66
CA ALA A 1 -0.22 -26.57 -14.04
C ALA A 1 -0.41 -25.82 -12.73
N LYS A 2 0.42 -26.10 -11.71
CA LYS A 2 0.45 -25.35 -10.44
C LYS A 2 1.60 -24.35 -10.50
N GLN A 3 1.39 -23.16 -9.95
CA GLN A 3 2.40 -22.12 -9.85
C GLN A 3 2.54 -21.66 -8.39
N THR A 4 3.78 -21.50 -7.94
CA THR A 4 4.08 -20.99 -6.61
C THR A 4 3.73 -19.50 -6.54
N VAL A 5 3.13 -19.08 -5.43
CA VAL A 5 2.82 -17.68 -5.15
C VAL A 5 3.47 -17.24 -3.85
N PHE A 6 3.90 -15.98 -3.80
CA PHE A 6 4.39 -15.33 -2.58
C PHE A 6 3.50 -14.13 -2.27
N ARG A 7 2.82 -14.16 -1.12
CA ARG A 7 1.89 -13.10 -0.70
C ARG A 7 0.87 -12.70 -1.78
N GLY A 8 0.38 -13.70 -2.56
CA GLY A 8 -0.58 -13.50 -3.64
C GLY A 8 0.03 -13.18 -5.01
N TRP A 9 1.34 -13.01 -5.09
CA TRP A 9 2.05 -12.74 -6.35
C TRP A 9 2.57 -14.03 -6.95
N PRO A 10 2.24 -14.38 -8.21
CA PRO A 10 2.85 -15.51 -8.91
C PRO A 10 4.35 -15.30 -9.06
N LEU A 11 5.12 -16.36 -8.81
CA LEU A 11 6.58 -16.32 -8.92
C LEU A 11 7.03 -16.92 -10.25
N TYR A 12 7.99 -16.26 -10.87
CA TYR A 12 8.58 -16.66 -12.14
C TYR A 12 10.10 -16.76 -12.01
N TYR A 13 10.70 -17.64 -12.79
CA TYR A 13 12.13 -17.60 -13.06
C TYR A 13 12.39 -16.71 -14.27
N TYR A 14 13.43 -15.91 -14.21
CA TYR A 14 13.95 -15.25 -15.38
C TYR A 14 14.89 -16.22 -16.14
N ALA A 15 14.64 -16.41 -17.41
CA ALA A 15 15.41 -17.30 -18.27
C ALA A 15 15.58 -16.66 -19.66
N PRO A 16 16.55 -15.74 -19.81
CA PRO A 16 16.81 -15.09 -21.08
C PRO A 16 17.29 -16.10 -22.13
N SER A 17 17.03 -15.80 -23.39
CA SER A 17 17.58 -16.59 -24.50
C SER A 17 19.08 -16.33 -24.65
N VAL A 18 19.86 -17.39 -24.57
CA VAL A 18 21.29 -17.39 -24.84
C VAL A 18 21.53 -18.40 -25.99
N ASN A 19 21.98 -17.92 -27.15
CA ASN A 19 22.18 -18.75 -28.34
C ASN A 19 20.95 -19.58 -28.73
N GLY A 20 19.75 -18.98 -28.64
CA GLY A 20 18.49 -19.62 -28.97
C GLY A 20 17.93 -20.57 -27.90
N THR A 21 18.61 -20.72 -26.75
CA THR A 21 18.14 -21.55 -25.61
C THR A 21 17.82 -20.67 -24.40
N ASN A 22 16.68 -20.92 -23.75
CA ASN A 22 16.34 -20.24 -22.51
C ASN A 22 17.15 -20.81 -21.33
N VAL A 23 18.00 -19.97 -20.73
CA VAL A 23 18.87 -20.33 -19.63
C VAL A 23 18.46 -19.59 -18.38
N ARG A 24 18.13 -20.31 -17.31
CA ARG A 24 17.80 -19.69 -16.02
C ARG A 24 19.01 -19.00 -15.41
N GLU A 25 18.75 -17.90 -14.70
CA GLU A 25 19.74 -17.26 -13.83
C GLU A 25 20.33 -18.25 -12.82
N LEU A 26 21.60 -18.04 -12.49
CA LEU A 26 22.25 -18.75 -11.41
C LEU A 26 21.75 -18.23 -10.04
N PRO A 27 21.83 -19.04 -8.98
CA PRO A 27 21.49 -18.60 -7.63
C PRO A 27 22.23 -17.31 -7.24
N GLY A 28 21.45 -16.29 -6.81
CA GLY A 28 21.96 -14.97 -6.42
C GLY A 28 22.05 -13.95 -7.56
N GLU A 29 21.91 -14.34 -8.82
CA GLU A 29 21.79 -13.39 -9.92
C GLU A 29 20.44 -12.68 -9.91
N LYS A 30 20.39 -11.46 -10.49
CA LYS A 30 19.22 -10.58 -10.55
C LYS A 30 19.08 -9.93 -11.92
N LYS A 31 19.42 -10.64 -12.97
CA LYS A 31 19.41 -10.14 -14.37
C LYS A 31 17.98 -9.81 -14.83
N GLY A 32 16.97 -10.45 -14.23
CA GLY A 32 15.56 -10.16 -14.48
C GLY A 32 15.03 -8.88 -13.83
N GLU A 33 15.80 -8.22 -12.93
CA GLU A 33 15.34 -7.01 -12.23
C GLU A 33 15.11 -5.86 -13.21
N LYS A 34 13.89 -5.30 -13.20
CA LYS A 34 13.44 -4.18 -14.04
C LYS A 34 13.35 -4.47 -15.55
N ILE A 35 13.35 -5.73 -15.97
CA ILE A 35 13.13 -6.05 -17.39
C ILE A 35 11.75 -5.54 -17.82
N GLY A 36 11.75 -4.72 -18.88
CA GLY A 36 10.56 -4.04 -19.40
C GLY A 36 9.84 -3.15 -18.39
N ASN A 37 10.45 -2.85 -17.25
CA ASN A 37 9.83 -2.19 -16.10
C ASN A 37 8.57 -2.90 -15.56
N ILE A 38 8.50 -4.23 -15.78
CA ILE A 38 7.36 -5.08 -15.40
C ILE A 38 7.81 -6.20 -14.45
N TRP A 39 9.03 -6.69 -14.61
CA TRP A 39 9.56 -7.81 -13.84
C TRP A 39 10.49 -7.33 -12.75
N PHE A 40 10.27 -7.80 -11.53
CA PHE A 40 11.04 -7.37 -10.36
C PHE A 40 11.37 -8.53 -9.45
N VAL A 41 12.55 -8.48 -8.83
CA VAL A 41 12.96 -9.47 -7.82
C VAL A 41 12.07 -9.35 -6.59
N VAL A 42 11.54 -10.48 -6.13
CA VAL A 42 10.71 -10.55 -4.92
C VAL A 42 11.58 -10.35 -3.68
N LYS A 43 11.19 -9.42 -2.82
CA LYS A 43 11.79 -9.20 -1.49
C LYS A 43 10.96 -9.93 -0.42
N THR A 44 11.61 -10.44 0.59
CA THR A 44 10.94 -11.22 1.66
C THR A 44 10.37 -10.36 2.78
N ASN A 45 10.82 -9.12 2.90
CA ASN A 45 10.58 -8.21 4.02
C ASN A 45 9.83 -6.92 3.63
N TYR A 46 8.92 -6.99 2.66
CA TYR A 46 8.09 -5.83 2.32
C TYR A 46 7.34 -5.30 3.54
N SER A 47 7.35 -3.97 3.73
CA SER A 47 6.48 -3.28 4.68
C SER A 47 5.20 -2.76 4.01
N ILE A 48 5.30 -2.43 2.72
CA ILE A 48 4.19 -2.03 1.85
C ILE A 48 4.16 -2.97 0.65
N MET A 49 2.95 -3.31 0.20
CA MET A 49 2.71 -4.10 -1.00
C MET A 49 1.59 -3.46 -1.83
N LEU A 50 1.41 -3.96 -3.04
CA LEU A 50 0.29 -3.58 -3.91
C LEU A 50 -0.73 -4.71 -3.94
N GLY A 51 -1.99 -4.37 -3.73
CA GLY A 51 -3.15 -5.21 -3.99
C GLY A 51 -3.77 -4.81 -5.33
N ASN A 52 -4.27 -5.77 -6.07
CA ASN A 52 -5.05 -5.53 -7.28
C ASN A 52 -6.27 -6.45 -7.28
N LYS A 53 -7.44 -5.86 -7.14
CA LYS A 53 -8.70 -6.62 -7.13
C LYS A 53 -9.91 -5.75 -7.43
N LYS A 54 -11.03 -6.39 -7.68
CA LYS A 54 -12.33 -5.74 -7.78
C LYS A 54 -12.75 -5.23 -6.40
N VAL A 55 -12.95 -3.92 -6.28
CA VAL A 55 -13.33 -3.22 -5.04
C VAL A 55 -14.71 -2.62 -5.24
N GLY A 56 -15.63 -2.95 -4.32
CA GLY A 56 -16.97 -2.33 -4.28
C GLY A 56 -16.89 -0.94 -3.69
N ILE A 57 -17.79 -0.07 -4.12
CA ILE A 57 -17.93 1.30 -3.58
C ILE A 57 -19.02 1.26 -2.51
N SER A 58 -18.70 1.73 -1.31
CA SER A 58 -19.63 1.74 -0.18
C SER A 58 -20.93 2.48 -0.53
N GLY A 59 -22.06 1.87 -0.18
CA GLY A 59 -23.40 2.44 -0.46
C GLY A 59 -23.89 2.29 -1.90
N THR A 60 -23.17 1.57 -2.76
CA THR A 60 -23.55 1.31 -4.15
C THR A 60 -23.43 -0.16 -4.50
N THR A 61 -23.96 -0.55 -5.65
CA THR A 61 -23.72 -1.85 -6.27
C THR A 61 -22.52 -1.86 -7.21
N ASP A 62 -21.89 -0.69 -7.39
CA ASP A 62 -20.77 -0.51 -8.32
C ASP A 62 -19.49 -1.09 -7.75
N SER A 63 -18.67 -1.60 -8.64
CA SER A 63 -17.35 -2.11 -8.31
C SER A 63 -16.40 -1.96 -9.48
N THR A 64 -15.15 -1.62 -9.18
CA THR A 64 -14.10 -1.47 -10.19
C THR A 64 -12.83 -2.18 -9.75
N THR A 65 -12.06 -2.68 -10.72
CA THR A 65 -10.71 -3.19 -10.41
C THR A 65 -9.80 -2.02 -10.09
N LYS A 66 -9.20 -2.08 -8.90
CA LYS A 66 -8.28 -1.05 -8.40
C LYS A 66 -6.97 -1.69 -7.97
N GLU A 67 -5.89 -0.99 -8.26
CA GLU A 67 -4.61 -1.20 -7.60
C GLU A 67 -4.51 -0.27 -6.40
N PHE A 68 -4.07 -0.79 -5.25
CA PHE A 68 -3.99 -0.03 -4.01
C PHE A 68 -2.89 -0.54 -3.09
N LEU A 69 -2.46 0.33 -2.19
CA LEU A 69 -1.45 0.02 -1.18
C LEU A 69 -2.03 -0.88 -0.08
N THR A 70 -1.23 -1.83 0.35
CA THR A 70 -1.48 -2.65 1.53
C THR A 70 -0.24 -2.68 2.42
N ASP A 71 -0.40 -3.08 3.67
CA ASP A 71 0.73 -3.45 4.51
C ASP A 71 1.32 -4.82 4.10
N SER A 72 2.31 -5.28 4.85
CA SER A 72 2.99 -6.56 4.61
C SER A 72 2.09 -7.78 4.76
N ALA A 73 1.01 -7.69 5.53
CA ALA A 73 0.03 -8.75 5.71
C ALA A 73 -1.07 -8.73 4.62
N GLY A 74 -1.12 -7.65 3.85
CA GLY A 74 -2.13 -7.42 2.80
C GLY A 74 -3.36 -6.68 3.31
N ASN A 75 -3.29 -6.03 4.47
CA ASN A 75 -4.35 -5.16 4.94
C ASN A 75 -4.36 -3.87 4.13
N THR A 76 -5.52 -3.48 3.65
CA THR A 76 -5.69 -2.32 2.78
C THR A 76 -5.40 -1.01 3.50
N LEU A 77 -4.70 -0.11 2.83
CA LEU A 77 -4.41 1.23 3.31
C LEU A 77 -5.30 2.25 2.61
N TYR A 78 -5.81 3.18 3.41
CA TYR A 78 -6.76 4.21 3.02
C TYR A 78 -6.21 5.60 3.26
N TYR A 79 -6.83 6.59 2.62
CA TYR A 79 -6.64 8.00 2.93
C TYR A 79 -7.98 8.70 3.14
N PHE A 80 -7.95 9.80 3.87
CA PHE A 80 -9.09 10.66 4.14
C PHE A 80 -8.97 11.95 3.32
N VAL A 81 -9.93 12.24 2.47
CA VAL A 81 -9.83 13.41 1.56
C VAL A 81 -9.83 14.75 2.29
N LYS A 82 -10.34 14.77 3.54
CA LYS A 82 -10.38 15.98 4.36
C LYS A 82 -9.09 16.25 5.12
N ASP A 83 -8.15 15.30 5.15
CA ASP A 83 -6.85 15.55 5.75
C ASP A 83 -6.12 16.62 4.96
N SER A 84 -5.56 17.59 5.70
CA SER A 84 -4.82 18.69 5.10
C SER A 84 -3.59 18.18 4.37
N LEU A 85 -3.22 18.90 3.36
CA LEU A 85 -2.24 18.56 2.37
C LEU A 85 -0.83 19.05 2.75
N ASN A 86 -0.68 19.70 3.92
CA ASN A 86 0.62 20.15 4.39
C ASN A 86 1.11 19.27 5.54
N PRO A 87 2.07 18.38 5.30
CA PRO A 87 2.54 17.44 6.31
C PRO A 87 3.30 18.09 7.48
N THR A 88 3.69 19.37 7.36
CA THR A 88 4.44 20.07 8.41
C THR A 88 3.55 20.85 9.37
N THR A 89 2.33 21.17 8.97
CA THR A 89 1.36 21.92 9.78
C THR A 89 0.03 21.18 9.82
N LEU A 90 -0.04 20.13 10.60
CA LEU A 90 -1.29 19.38 10.76
C LEU A 90 -2.51 20.29 10.96
N PRO A 91 -3.63 19.97 10.28
CA PRO A 91 -4.50 19.04 10.98
C PRO A 91 -4.80 17.77 10.19
N VAL A 92 -4.47 16.63 10.75
CA VAL A 92 -5.21 15.40 10.48
C VAL A 92 -6.61 15.61 11.03
N ASN A 93 -7.60 15.46 10.16
CA ASN A 93 -9.00 15.68 10.56
C ASN A 93 -9.62 14.44 11.20
N CYS A 94 -9.02 13.27 11.01
CA CYS A 94 -9.45 12.05 11.69
C CYS A 94 -8.79 11.95 13.07
N ILE A 95 -9.49 12.45 14.10
CA ILE A 95 -9.09 12.44 15.51
C ILE A 95 -10.17 11.84 16.39
N GLY A 96 -9.89 11.58 17.67
CA GLY A 96 -10.85 11.06 18.64
C GLY A 96 -11.49 9.75 18.18
N GLY A 97 -12.82 9.65 18.22
CA GLY A 97 -13.56 8.45 17.80
C GLY A 97 -13.34 8.03 16.34
N CYS A 98 -12.88 8.95 15.47
CA CYS A 98 -12.56 8.61 14.09
C CYS A 98 -11.45 7.56 14.01
N ILE A 99 -10.39 7.68 14.81
CA ILE A 99 -9.27 6.74 14.78
C ILE A 99 -9.58 5.37 15.37
N THR A 100 -10.69 5.21 16.05
CA THR A 100 -11.20 3.88 16.45
C THR A 100 -11.70 3.11 15.23
N THR A 101 -12.37 3.80 14.32
CA THR A 101 -12.87 3.21 13.06
C THR A 101 -11.78 3.17 11.98
N TRP A 102 -10.91 4.19 11.97
CA TRP A 102 -9.82 4.36 11.01
C TRP A 102 -8.46 4.42 11.72
N PRO A 103 -7.95 3.30 12.21
CA PRO A 103 -6.66 3.27 12.89
C PRO A 103 -5.53 3.76 12.00
N VAL A 104 -4.57 4.48 12.57
CA VAL A 104 -3.42 4.99 11.84
C VAL A 104 -2.49 3.85 11.43
N PHE A 105 -1.93 3.94 10.23
CA PHE A 105 -0.84 3.06 9.80
C PHE A 105 0.51 3.72 10.04
N TYR A 106 1.45 2.97 10.59
CA TYR A 106 2.84 3.40 10.74
C TYR A 106 3.81 2.25 10.50
N THR A 107 4.88 2.54 9.78
CA THR A 107 6.05 1.67 9.67
C THR A 107 7.32 2.52 9.70
N SER A 108 8.28 2.14 10.53
CA SER A 108 9.59 2.81 10.61
C SER A 108 10.55 2.36 9.50
N ASN A 109 10.35 1.16 8.97
CA ASN A 109 11.22 0.55 7.96
C ASN A 109 10.46 0.35 6.65
N LEU A 110 10.81 1.18 5.65
CA LEU A 110 10.21 1.07 4.32
C LEU A 110 11.02 0.12 3.44
N THR A 111 10.44 -1.06 3.21
CA THR A 111 10.85 -1.97 2.13
C THR A 111 9.71 -2.08 1.14
N LEU A 112 9.93 -1.61 -0.07
CA LEU A 112 8.91 -1.39 -1.08
C LEU A 112 9.10 -2.30 -2.29
N PRO A 113 7.99 -2.68 -2.98
CA PRO A 113 8.06 -3.14 -4.36
C PRO A 113 8.76 -2.09 -5.23
N SER A 114 9.49 -2.54 -6.24
CA SER A 114 10.27 -1.63 -7.10
C SER A 114 9.41 -0.67 -7.93
N LEU A 115 8.10 -0.90 -7.98
CA LEU A 115 7.11 0.00 -8.59
C LEU A 115 6.83 1.25 -7.75
N LEU A 116 7.16 1.24 -6.46
CA LEU A 116 6.93 2.36 -5.55
C LEU A 116 8.24 3.10 -5.28
N ASN A 117 8.16 4.43 -5.25
CA ASN A 117 9.30 5.27 -4.92
C ASN A 117 9.31 5.60 -3.43
N LYS A 118 10.47 5.41 -2.78
CA LYS A 118 10.63 5.72 -1.36
C LYS A 118 10.41 7.21 -1.05
N THR A 119 10.70 8.10 -1.99
CA THR A 119 10.49 9.55 -1.85
C THR A 119 9.03 9.98 -1.82
N ASP A 120 8.11 9.09 -2.18
CA ASP A 120 6.68 9.33 -2.06
C ASP A 120 6.14 9.06 -0.65
N PHE A 121 6.94 8.42 0.20
CA PHE A 121 6.59 8.12 1.58
C PHE A 121 7.23 9.12 2.53
N GLY A 122 6.51 9.41 3.61
CA GLY A 122 6.96 10.24 4.70
C GLY A 122 6.33 9.81 6.01
N GLU A 123 6.54 10.59 7.05
CA GLU A 123 5.89 10.40 8.34
C GLU A 123 5.45 11.74 8.93
N ILE A 124 4.42 11.70 9.73
CA ILE A 124 3.96 12.81 10.56
C ILE A 124 3.93 12.37 12.02
N THR A 125 4.09 13.33 12.93
CA THR A 125 3.91 13.14 14.36
C THR A 125 2.56 13.71 14.75
N ARG A 126 1.71 12.89 15.36
CA ARG A 126 0.40 13.28 15.87
C ARG A 126 0.46 13.48 17.37
N THR A 127 -0.32 14.42 17.89
CA THR A 127 -0.43 14.71 19.33
C THR A 127 -1.69 14.13 19.97
N ASP A 128 -2.46 13.34 19.21
CA ASP A 128 -3.74 12.75 19.63
C ASP A 128 -3.60 11.28 20.08
N GLY A 129 -2.45 10.88 20.56
CA GLY A 129 -2.24 9.58 21.20
C GLY A 129 -3.01 9.46 22.51
N ALA A 130 -3.23 8.22 22.96
CA ALA A 130 -3.90 7.97 24.24
C ALA A 130 -3.17 8.71 25.38
N GLY A 131 -3.95 9.39 26.24
CA GLY A 131 -3.39 10.19 27.34
C GLY A 131 -2.61 11.44 26.88
N GLY A 132 -2.81 11.92 25.65
CA GLY A 132 -2.10 13.10 25.10
C GLY A 132 -0.67 12.79 24.64
N THR A 133 -0.32 11.53 24.48
CA THR A 133 0.99 11.12 23.96
C THR A 133 1.11 11.38 22.46
N THR A 134 2.33 11.48 21.99
CA THR A 134 2.60 11.55 20.54
C THR A 134 2.63 10.15 19.93
N ARG A 135 2.24 10.07 18.67
CA ARG A 135 2.38 8.86 17.84
C ARG A 135 2.74 9.24 16.41
N LYS A 136 3.42 8.33 15.74
CA LYS A 136 3.78 8.50 14.34
C LYS A 136 2.71 7.89 13.42
N GLN A 137 2.61 8.47 12.23
CA GLN A 137 1.77 7.96 11.15
C GLN A 137 2.53 8.09 9.84
N SER A 138 2.53 7.02 9.04
CA SER A 138 3.12 7.04 7.70
C SER A 138 2.23 7.82 6.74
N THR A 139 2.86 8.50 5.77
CA THR A 139 2.17 9.18 4.68
C THR A 139 2.61 8.61 3.34
N PHE A 140 1.76 8.74 2.33
CA PHE A 140 2.08 8.46 0.93
C PHE A 140 1.64 9.65 0.08
N LYS A 141 2.58 10.19 -0.71
CA LYS A 141 2.36 11.39 -1.54
C LYS A 141 1.70 12.53 -0.77
N GLY A 142 2.14 12.73 0.49
CA GLY A 142 1.64 13.76 1.40
C GLY A 142 0.36 13.41 2.17
N ARG A 143 -0.27 12.26 1.89
CA ARG A 143 -1.54 11.85 2.54
C ARG A 143 -1.29 10.87 3.67
N PRO A 144 -1.84 11.12 4.89
CA PRO A 144 -1.81 10.16 5.99
C PRO A 144 -2.47 8.83 5.62
N LEU A 145 -1.89 7.72 6.09
CA LEU A 145 -2.37 6.37 5.80
C LEU A 145 -3.10 5.77 6.99
N TYR A 146 -4.23 5.13 6.71
CA TYR A 146 -5.10 4.52 7.71
C TYR A 146 -5.46 3.09 7.35
N TYR A 147 -5.88 2.33 8.37
CA TYR A 147 -6.65 1.11 8.23
C TYR A 147 -8.16 1.41 8.32
N TYR A 148 -8.97 0.39 8.08
CA TYR A 148 -10.42 0.43 8.32
C TYR A 148 -10.82 -0.77 9.18
N THR A 149 -11.32 -0.52 10.39
CA THR A 149 -11.64 -1.58 11.36
C THR A 149 -12.62 -2.63 10.81
N PRO A 150 -13.69 -2.28 10.04
CA PRO A 150 -14.59 -3.28 9.48
C PRO A 150 -13.97 -4.21 8.42
N ASP A 151 -12.76 -3.95 7.94
CA ASP A 151 -12.00 -4.89 7.13
C ASP A 151 -11.52 -6.10 7.96
N ALA A 152 -11.54 -5.97 9.29
CA ALA A 152 -11.18 -7.00 10.25
C ALA A 152 -9.78 -7.62 9.98
N PHE A 153 -8.84 -6.81 9.48
CA PHE A 153 -7.50 -7.23 9.04
C PHE A 153 -7.53 -8.43 8.08
N THR A 154 -8.61 -8.54 7.30
CA THR A 154 -8.74 -9.57 6.27
C THR A 154 -7.98 -9.14 5.04
N ARG A 155 -7.05 -9.98 4.60
CA ARG A 155 -6.18 -9.72 3.43
C ARG A 155 -6.99 -9.27 2.21
N GLY A 156 -6.68 -8.07 1.72
CA GLY A 156 -7.32 -7.46 0.55
C GLY A 156 -8.78 -7.10 0.75
N ALA A 157 -9.34 -7.13 1.96
CA ALA A 157 -10.62 -6.49 2.23
C ALA A 157 -10.49 -4.99 1.95
N ALA A 158 -11.50 -4.40 1.33
CA ALA A 158 -11.51 -2.99 0.95
C ALA A 158 -12.92 -2.39 1.12
N LYS A 159 -13.56 -2.67 2.25
CA LYS A 159 -14.92 -2.22 2.57
C LYS A 159 -15.00 -0.71 2.85
N GLY A 160 -13.84 -0.08 3.08
CA GLY A 160 -13.72 1.34 3.35
C GLY A 160 -13.77 2.22 2.09
N GLU A 161 -13.76 1.62 0.90
CA GLU A 161 -13.81 2.38 -0.35
C GLU A 161 -15.13 3.12 -0.51
N GLY A 162 -15.07 4.44 -0.63
CA GLY A 162 -16.22 5.32 -0.81
C GLY A 162 -17.03 5.61 0.46
N VAL A 163 -16.59 5.16 1.64
CA VAL A 163 -17.30 5.44 2.89
C VAL A 163 -17.44 6.95 3.11
N GLY A 164 -18.70 7.41 3.29
CA GLY A 164 -19.04 8.80 3.44
C GLY A 164 -18.60 9.69 2.28
N ASN A 165 -18.27 9.12 1.13
CA ASN A 165 -17.68 9.80 -0.02
C ASN A 165 -16.41 10.61 0.32
N THR A 166 -15.69 10.18 1.37
CA THR A 166 -14.49 10.86 1.88
C THR A 166 -13.31 9.93 2.16
N TRP A 167 -13.55 8.61 2.21
CA TRP A 167 -12.53 7.60 2.44
C TRP A 167 -12.34 6.75 1.20
N PHE A 168 -11.10 6.57 0.79
CA PHE A 168 -10.78 5.80 -0.41
C PHE A 168 -9.51 4.98 -0.19
N VAL A 169 -9.41 3.84 -0.88
CA VAL A 169 -8.17 3.07 -0.90
C VAL A 169 -7.03 3.92 -1.45
N MET A 170 -5.85 3.80 -0.86
CA MET A 170 -4.67 4.53 -1.32
C MET A 170 -4.14 3.92 -2.62
N LYS A 171 -4.32 4.61 -3.73
CA LYS A 171 -3.83 4.19 -5.04
C LYS A 171 -2.39 4.65 -5.29
N PRO A 172 -1.55 3.83 -5.96
CA PRO A 172 -0.17 4.22 -6.26
C PRO A 172 -0.06 5.38 -7.25
N ASP A 173 -1.06 5.57 -8.11
CA ASP A 173 -1.14 6.62 -9.11
C ASP A 173 -1.77 7.93 -8.61
N ILE A 174 -2.16 8.01 -7.33
CA ILE A 174 -2.74 9.24 -6.76
C ILE A 174 -1.77 10.42 -6.94
N LEU A 175 -2.32 11.59 -7.24
CA LEU A 175 -1.49 12.80 -7.38
C LEU A 175 -0.85 13.15 -6.04
N LYS A 176 0.44 13.49 -6.08
CA LYS A 176 1.14 14.03 -4.93
C LYS A 176 0.57 15.40 -4.59
N ILE A 177 0.42 15.64 -3.31
CA ILE A 177 0.04 16.96 -2.79
C ILE A 177 1.27 17.61 -2.18
N ASN A 178 1.48 18.84 -2.57
CA ASN A 178 2.61 19.67 -2.15
C ASN A 178 2.24 20.49 -0.91
#